data_1364982407e612d0963a7ae83c51b49a
#
_entry.id   1364982407e612d0963a7ae83c51b49a
#
_cell.length_a   1.000
_cell.length_b   1.000
_cell.length_c   1.000
_cell.angle_alpha   90.00
_cell.angle_beta   90.00
_cell.angle_gamma   90.00
#
_symmetry.space_group_name_H-M   'P 1'
#
loop_
_entity.id
_entity.type
_entity.pdbx_description
1 polymer ?
#
loop_
_entity_poly.entity_id
_entity_poly.type
_entity_poly.pdbx_seq_one_letter_code
_entity_poly.pdbx_strand_id
1 'polypeptide(L)'
;GSSLGGYYAARAGCYEPRLAACIAHGAIWAITDLWGNAPEDHGLAEHVKWVFGKPTMRASMEKARDFTLEGHLENMKCPFLVMHGGHDVLTVSQAKKVYDYGKEKGVDVTLRLLSEEETGAEHCQHDNPTIGQEILADWLADRFGINQKELLRTSHNPLI
;
A
#
# COMPACT_ATOMS: atom_id res chain seq x y z
N GLY A 1 -2.91 2.89 4.13
CA GLY A 1 -3.84 1.76 4.02
C GLY A 1 -3.11 0.45 3.83
N SER A 2 -3.71 -0.68 4.27
CA SER A 2 -3.08 -2.01 4.23
C SER A 2 -3.79 -2.91 3.22
N SER A 3 -3.06 -3.74 2.48
CA SER A 3 -3.56 -4.67 1.48
C SER A 3 -4.42 -3.95 0.41
N LEU A 4 -5.67 -4.36 0.19
CA LEU A 4 -6.61 -3.64 -0.66
C LEU A 4 -6.79 -2.17 -0.23
N GLY A 5 -6.69 -1.89 1.08
CA GLY A 5 -6.64 -0.54 1.61
C GLY A 5 -5.42 0.26 1.13
N GLY A 6 -4.31 -0.40 0.77
CA GLY A 6 -3.15 0.24 0.14
C GLY A 6 -3.50 0.84 -1.23
N TYR A 7 -4.29 0.12 -2.04
CA TYR A 7 -4.85 0.67 -3.28
C TYR A 7 -5.75 1.88 -3.01
N TYR A 8 -6.69 1.75 -2.06
CA TYR A 8 -7.62 2.84 -1.76
C TYR A 8 -6.92 4.08 -1.22
N ALA A 9 -5.91 3.90 -0.36
CA ALA A 9 -5.11 5.02 0.16
C ALA A 9 -4.35 5.73 -0.97
N ALA A 10 -3.68 4.98 -1.84
CA ALA A 10 -2.98 5.53 -2.99
C ALA A 10 -3.93 6.27 -3.94
N ARG A 11 -5.08 5.65 -4.26
CA ARG A 11 -6.09 6.27 -5.12
C ARG A 11 -6.67 7.57 -4.52
N ALA A 12 -6.96 7.57 -3.22
CA ALA A 12 -7.42 8.77 -2.52
C ALA A 12 -6.33 9.86 -2.50
N GLY A 13 -5.06 9.46 -2.27
CA GLY A 13 -3.92 10.37 -2.26
C GLY A 13 -3.70 11.11 -3.59
N CYS A 14 -4.11 10.51 -4.70
CA CYS A 14 -4.06 11.16 -6.02
C CYS A 14 -5.01 12.36 -6.15
N TYR A 15 -6.03 12.46 -5.29
CA TYR A 15 -7.09 13.45 -5.43
C TYR A 15 -7.35 14.28 -4.18
N GLU A 16 -6.70 13.95 -3.06
CA GLU A 16 -6.86 14.67 -1.79
C GLU A 16 -5.60 15.49 -1.47
N PRO A 17 -5.54 16.76 -1.85
CA PRO A 17 -4.34 17.58 -1.69
C PRO A 17 -4.00 17.96 -0.25
N ARG A 18 -4.91 17.71 0.70
CA ARG A 18 -4.68 17.97 2.14
C ARG A 18 -3.84 16.90 2.81
N LEU A 19 -3.61 15.75 2.15
CA LEU A 19 -2.78 14.70 2.70
C LEU A 19 -1.31 15.13 2.74
N ALA A 20 -0.72 15.06 3.93
CA ALA A 20 0.68 15.38 4.14
C ALA A 20 1.63 14.23 3.74
N ALA A 21 1.14 12.99 3.75
CA ALA A 21 1.83 11.80 3.30
C ALA A 21 0.83 10.71 2.94
N CYS A 22 1.23 9.76 2.09
CA CYS A 22 0.46 8.58 1.73
C CYS A 22 1.30 7.32 1.92
N ILE A 23 0.69 6.25 2.45
CA ILE A 23 1.35 4.97 2.62
C ILE A 23 0.46 3.85 2.08
N ALA A 24 0.99 3.09 1.13
CA ALA A 24 0.44 1.82 0.67
C ALA A 24 1.23 0.66 1.26
N HIS A 25 0.68 0.06 2.31
CA HIS A 25 1.20 -1.14 2.95
C HIS A 25 0.59 -2.37 2.28
N GLY A 26 1.32 -2.96 1.36
CA GLY A 26 0.78 -3.94 0.41
C GLY A 26 0.13 -3.23 -0.79
N ALA A 27 0.94 -2.55 -1.61
CA ALA A 27 0.45 -1.76 -2.74
C ALA A 27 -0.11 -2.64 -3.87
N ILE A 28 -1.23 -2.23 -4.43
CA ILE A 28 -1.87 -2.85 -5.59
C ILE A 28 -1.94 -1.80 -6.70
N TRP A 29 -1.54 -2.20 -7.91
CA TRP A 29 -1.60 -1.35 -9.10
C TRP A 29 -3.00 -1.27 -9.69
N ALA A 30 -3.62 -2.44 -9.91
CA ALA A 30 -4.96 -2.56 -10.45
C ALA A 30 -5.69 -3.77 -9.86
N ILE A 31 -6.96 -3.62 -9.61
CA ILE A 31 -7.81 -4.70 -9.08
C ILE A 31 -7.91 -5.86 -10.08
N THR A 32 -7.95 -5.55 -11.37
CA THR A 32 -7.98 -6.55 -12.44
C THR A 32 -6.68 -7.35 -12.54
N ASP A 33 -5.53 -6.75 -12.23
CA ASP A 33 -4.25 -7.46 -12.21
C ASP A 33 -4.19 -8.46 -11.04
N LEU A 34 -4.91 -8.17 -9.95
CA LEU A 34 -4.97 -9.04 -8.78
C LEU A 34 -5.93 -10.22 -8.98
N TRP A 35 -7.13 -9.95 -9.50
CA TRP A 35 -8.21 -10.95 -9.54
C TRP A 35 -8.79 -11.22 -10.93
N GLY A 36 -8.21 -10.65 -12.00
CA GLY A 36 -8.75 -10.78 -13.36
C GLY A 36 -8.90 -12.23 -13.85
N ASN A 37 -8.02 -13.11 -13.37
CA ASN A 37 -8.02 -14.54 -13.69
C ASN A 37 -8.48 -15.41 -12.50
N ALA A 38 -8.98 -14.80 -11.41
CA ALA A 38 -9.43 -15.57 -10.26
C ALA A 38 -10.70 -16.37 -10.60
N PRO A 39 -10.76 -17.66 -10.20
CA PRO A 39 -11.94 -18.50 -10.47
C PRO A 39 -13.14 -18.07 -9.61
N GLU A 40 -14.32 -18.54 -9.99
CA GLU A 40 -15.57 -18.21 -9.28
C GLU A 40 -15.63 -18.74 -7.84
N ASP A 41 -14.83 -19.75 -7.51
CA ASP A 41 -14.67 -20.35 -6.17
C ASP A 41 -13.44 -19.84 -5.40
N HIS A 42 -12.77 -18.80 -5.90
CA HIS A 42 -11.67 -18.15 -5.17
C HIS A 42 -12.14 -17.74 -3.76
N GLY A 43 -11.28 -17.89 -2.75
CA GLY A 43 -11.64 -17.65 -1.34
C GLY A 43 -12.25 -16.29 -1.03
N LEU A 44 -11.98 -15.27 -1.87
CA LEU A 44 -12.58 -13.93 -1.75
C LEU A 44 -13.68 -13.65 -2.79
N ALA A 45 -14.06 -14.63 -3.62
CA ALA A 45 -14.98 -14.41 -4.74
C ALA A 45 -16.32 -13.82 -4.29
N GLU A 46 -16.92 -14.38 -3.24
CA GLU A 46 -18.22 -13.88 -2.71
C GLU A 46 -18.11 -12.45 -2.22
N HIS A 47 -17.01 -12.11 -1.54
CA HIS A 47 -16.75 -10.75 -1.08
C HIS A 47 -16.58 -9.78 -2.26
N VAL A 48 -15.80 -10.17 -3.26
CA VAL A 48 -15.58 -9.35 -4.47
C VAL A 48 -16.89 -9.13 -5.23
N LYS A 49 -17.69 -10.18 -5.43
CA LYS A 49 -19.00 -10.09 -6.07
C LYS A 49 -19.93 -9.15 -5.31
N TRP A 50 -19.94 -9.26 -3.98
CA TRP A 50 -20.75 -8.39 -3.13
C TRP A 50 -20.32 -6.92 -3.22
N VAL A 51 -19.02 -6.62 -3.11
CA VAL A 51 -18.47 -5.25 -3.19
C VAL A 51 -18.82 -4.59 -4.52
N PHE A 52 -18.68 -5.33 -5.63
CA PHE A 52 -19.00 -4.77 -6.96
C PHE A 52 -20.49 -4.86 -7.32
N GLY A 53 -21.31 -5.53 -6.50
CA GLY A 53 -22.73 -5.74 -6.76
C GLY A 53 -22.96 -6.54 -8.06
N LYS A 54 -22.15 -7.59 -8.26
CA LYS A 54 -22.19 -8.42 -9.46
C LYS A 54 -22.36 -9.91 -9.11
N PRO A 55 -23.06 -10.70 -9.97
CA PRO A 55 -23.32 -12.11 -9.69
C PRO A 55 -22.13 -13.03 -9.95
N THR A 56 -21.11 -12.58 -10.68
CA THR A 56 -19.94 -13.39 -11.07
C THR A 56 -18.64 -12.61 -10.91
N MET A 57 -17.52 -13.32 -10.73
CA MET A 57 -16.17 -12.71 -10.72
C MET A 57 -15.89 -12.00 -12.03
N ARG A 58 -16.24 -12.61 -13.15
CA ARG A 58 -16.07 -12.00 -14.47
C ARG A 58 -16.78 -10.64 -14.56
N ALA A 59 -18.05 -10.56 -14.17
CA ALA A 59 -18.83 -9.32 -14.20
C ALA A 59 -18.28 -8.28 -13.19
N SER A 60 -17.74 -8.74 -12.05
CA SER A 60 -17.07 -7.90 -11.08
C SER A 60 -15.80 -7.28 -11.67
N MET A 61 -15.00 -8.07 -12.38
CA MET A 61 -13.76 -7.60 -13.01
C MET A 61 -14.02 -6.67 -14.20
N GLU A 62 -15.10 -6.87 -14.94
CA GLU A 62 -15.52 -5.90 -15.97
C GLU A 62 -15.81 -4.52 -15.35
N LYS A 63 -16.48 -4.49 -14.20
CA LYS A 63 -16.74 -3.24 -13.46
C LYS A 63 -15.48 -2.68 -12.80
N ALA A 64 -14.52 -3.53 -12.45
CA ALA A 64 -13.28 -3.14 -11.79
C ALA A 64 -12.21 -2.55 -12.74
N ARG A 65 -12.44 -2.47 -14.04
CA ARG A 65 -11.45 -2.00 -15.02
C ARG A 65 -10.90 -0.61 -14.73
N ASP A 66 -11.73 0.27 -14.18
CA ASP A 66 -11.34 1.64 -13.84
C ASP A 66 -10.65 1.74 -12.47
N PHE A 67 -10.53 0.59 -11.76
CA PHE A 67 -9.85 0.52 -10.47
C PHE A 67 -8.36 0.23 -10.68
N THR A 68 -7.67 1.21 -11.22
CA THR A 68 -6.22 1.20 -11.46
C THR A 68 -5.58 2.49 -10.94
N LEU A 69 -4.26 2.49 -10.75
CA LEU A 69 -3.47 3.69 -10.48
C LEU A 69 -2.95 4.33 -11.78
N GLU A 70 -3.04 3.64 -12.92
CA GLU A 70 -2.67 4.18 -14.22
C GLU A 70 -3.48 5.43 -14.58
N GLY A 71 -2.80 6.48 -15.03
CA GLY A 71 -3.44 7.77 -15.35
C GLY A 71 -3.93 8.56 -14.13
N HIS A 72 -3.65 8.08 -12.91
CA HIS A 72 -4.06 8.74 -11.67
C HIS A 72 -2.89 9.06 -10.76
N LEU A 73 -1.90 8.17 -10.68
CA LEU A 73 -0.81 8.28 -9.71
C LEU A 73 0.03 9.57 -9.88
N GLU A 74 0.15 10.07 -11.09
CA GLU A 74 0.82 11.35 -11.41
C GLU A 74 0.18 12.57 -10.74
N ASN A 75 -1.05 12.45 -10.26
CA ASN A 75 -1.72 13.53 -9.52
C ASN A 75 -1.31 13.59 -8.05
N MET A 76 -0.61 12.58 -7.54
CA MET A 76 -0.13 12.53 -6.14
C MET A 76 0.80 13.71 -5.86
N LYS A 77 0.51 14.48 -4.82
CA LYS A 77 1.29 15.68 -4.42
C LYS A 77 2.06 15.50 -3.13
N CYS A 78 1.66 14.55 -2.31
CA CYS A 78 2.35 14.26 -1.05
C CYS A 78 3.42 13.15 -1.25
N PRO A 79 4.42 13.07 -0.36
CA PRO A 79 5.33 11.93 -0.30
C PRO A 79 4.56 10.61 -0.20
N PHE A 80 4.99 9.61 -0.93
CA PHE A 80 4.31 8.33 -1.04
C PHE A 80 5.24 7.16 -0.71
N LEU A 81 4.91 6.39 0.32
CA LEU A 81 5.61 5.15 0.67
C LEU A 81 4.84 3.95 0.13
N VAL A 82 5.52 3.14 -0.67
CA VAL A 82 5.11 1.79 -1.04
C VAL A 82 5.92 0.83 -0.20
N MET A 83 5.29 0.15 0.76
CA MET A 83 5.92 -0.89 1.57
C MET A 83 5.33 -2.25 1.25
N HIS A 84 6.19 -3.27 1.03
CA HIS A 84 5.76 -4.58 0.58
C HIS A 84 6.70 -5.69 1.05
N GLY A 85 6.15 -6.89 1.26
CA GLY A 85 6.93 -8.09 1.52
C GLY A 85 7.50 -8.67 0.22
N GLY A 86 8.77 -9.06 0.23
CA GLY A 86 9.43 -9.62 -0.95
C GLY A 86 8.91 -11.01 -1.35
N HIS A 87 8.31 -11.74 -0.41
CA HIS A 87 7.68 -13.06 -0.62
C HIS A 87 6.20 -12.99 -0.96
N ASP A 88 5.60 -11.83 -0.91
CA ASP A 88 4.21 -11.66 -1.38
C ASP A 88 4.16 -11.77 -2.91
N VAL A 89 4.34 -13.01 -3.39
CA VAL A 89 4.49 -13.34 -4.81
C VAL A 89 3.30 -12.90 -5.68
N LEU A 90 2.12 -12.75 -5.06
CA LEU A 90 0.91 -12.35 -5.78
C LEU A 90 0.93 -10.85 -6.11
N THR A 91 1.53 -10.03 -5.25
CA THR A 91 1.37 -8.58 -5.35
C THR A 91 2.68 -7.79 -5.38
N VAL A 92 3.85 -8.42 -5.13
CA VAL A 92 5.15 -7.74 -5.17
C VAL A 92 5.45 -7.08 -6.54
N SER A 93 5.03 -7.71 -7.63
CA SER A 93 5.18 -7.16 -8.98
C SER A 93 4.34 -5.89 -9.15
N GLN A 94 3.16 -5.83 -8.55
CA GLN A 94 2.30 -4.63 -8.57
C GLN A 94 2.91 -3.50 -7.76
N ALA A 95 3.50 -3.78 -6.60
CA ALA A 95 4.21 -2.78 -5.81
C ALA A 95 5.38 -2.15 -6.58
N LYS A 96 6.15 -2.98 -7.29
CA LYS A 96 7.21 -2.49 -8.18
C LYS A 96 6.65 -1.62 -9.31
N LYS A 97 5.56 -2.04 -9.95
CA LYS A 97 4.90 -1.27 -11.01
C LYS A 97 4.41 0.09 -10.51
N VAL A 98 3.84 0.15 -9.30
CA VAL A 98 3.46 1.42 -8.66
C VAL A 98 4.67 2.33 -8.48
N TYR A 99 5.77 1.79 -7.98
CA TYR A 99 6.99 2.55 -7.78
C TYR A 99 7.58 3.06 -9.10
N ASP A 100 7.76 2.17 -10.08
CA ASP A 100 8.39 2.51 -11.37
C ASP A 100 7.57 3.58 -12.12
N TYR A 101 6.26 3.41 -12.18
CA TYR A 101 5.36 4.39 -12.78
C TYR A 101 5.40 5.73 -12.02
N GLY A 102 5.36 5.68 -10.68
CA GLY A 102 5.46 6.90 -9.88
C GLY A 102 6.76 7.66 -10.13
N LYS A 103 7.90 6.95 -10.22
CA LYS A 103 9.21 7.55 -10.57
C LYS A 103 9.19 8.16 -11.97
N GLU A 104 8.65 7.45 -12.96
CA GLU A 104 8.52 7.94 -14.34
C GLU A 104 7.70 9.25 -14.39
N LYS A 105 6.64 9.34 -13.60
CA LYS A 105 5.75 10.51 -13.55
C LYS A 105 6.21 11.62 -12.59
N GLY A 106 7.37 11.47 -11.96
CA GLY A 106 7.94 12.49 -11.06
C GLY A 106 7.25 12.58 -9.69
N VAL A 107 6.56 11.52 -9.26
CA VAL A 107 5.99 11.42 -7.91
C VAL A 107 7.12 11.20 -6.89
N ASP A 108 7.05 11.85 -5.73
CA ASP A 108 7.96 11.58 -4.60
C ASP A 108 7.59 10.23 -3.96
N VAL A 109 7.97 9.15 -4.63
CA VAL A 109 7.68 7.78 -4.23
C VAL A 109 8.92 7.08 -3.68
N THR A 110 8.76 6.41 -2.56
CA THR A 110 9.74 5.52 -1.92
C THR A 110 9.22 4.08 -1.98
N LEU A 111 10.08 3.13 -2.36
CA LEU A 111 9.77 1.70 -2.27
C LEU A 111 10.60 1.06 -1.16
N ARG A 112 9.92 0.36 -0.25
CA ARG A 112 10.53 -0.49 0.76
C ARG A 112 10.03 -1.93 0.59
N LEU A 113 10.91 -2.78 0.08
CA LEU A 113 10.69 -4.23 0.03
C LEU A 113 11.46 -4.86 1.18
N LEU A 114 10.79 -5.71 1.95
CA LEU A 114 11.42 -6.47 3.03
C LEU A 114 11.81 -7.85 2.50
N SER A 115 13.07 -8.23 2.76
CA SER A 115 13.58 -9.56 2.42
C SER A 115 13.32 -10.57 3.53
N GLU A 116 13.55 -11.86 3.23
CA GLU A 116 13.50 -12.92 4.24
C GLU A 116 14.47 -12.71 5.38
N GLU A 117 15.69 -12.27 5.06
CA GLU A 117 16.73 -12.07 6.08
C GLU A 117 16.37 -10.95 7.07
N GLU A 118 15.60 -9.97 6.62
CA GLU A 118 15.12 -8.88 7.46
C GLU A 118 13.88 -9.27 8.26
N THR A 119 13.19 -10.34 7.88
CA THR A 119 11.81 -10.67 8.26
C THR A 119 10.76 -9.67 7.76
N GLY A 120 9.48 -9.93 7.97
CA GLY A 120 8.43 -9.07 7.39
C GLY A 120 8.26 -9.25 5.88
N ALA A 121 8.70 -10.38 5.33
CA ALA A 121 8.67 -10.64 3.89
C ALA A 121 7.30 -11.09 3.36
N GLU A 122 6.39 -11.45 4.23
CA GLU A 122 5.04 -11.90 3.87
C GLU A 122 4.09 -10.74 3.61
N HIS A 123 2.88 -11.07 3.15
CA HIS A 123 1.84 -10.07 2.87
C HIS A 123 1.57 -9.16 4.06
N CYS A 124 1.71 -7.85 3.88
CA CYS A 124 1.53 -6.84 4.93
C CYS A 124 2.33 -7.15 6.21
N GLN A 125 3.50 -7.78 6.07
CA GLN A 125 4.40 -8.14 7.17
C GLN A 125 3.73 -8.98 8.27
N HIS A 126 2.81 -9.90 7.91
CA HIS A 126 2.11 -10.75 8.86
C HIS A 126 3.05 -11.65 9.68
N ASP A 127 4.21 -11.99 9.13
CA ASP A 127 5.29 -12.74 9.77
C ASP A 127 6.04 -11.91 10.82
N ASN A 128 6.12 -10.58 10.66
CA ASN A 128 6.68 -9.66 11.65
C ASN A 128 6.04 -8.27 11.56
N PRO A 129 4.86 -8.07 12.19
CA PRO A 129 4.17 -6.78 12.12
C PRO A 129 4.96 -5.62 12.74
N THR A 130 5.83 -5.91 13.72
CA THR A 130 6.62 -4.89 14.43
C THR A 130 7.55 -4.16 13.48
N ILE A 131 8.31 -4.88 12.64
CA ILE A 131 9.22 -4.24 11.67
C ILE A 131 8.46 -3.37 10.68
N GLY A 132 7.28 -3.81 10.25
CA GLY A 132 6.43 -3.01 9.39
C GLY A 132 6.01 -1.69 10.05
N GLN A 133 5.56 -1.75 11.30
CA GLN A 133 5.14 -0.58 12.06
C GLN A 133 6.30 0.40 12.32
N GLU A 134 7.47 -0.11 12.67
CA GLU A 134 8.69 0.71 12.86
C GLU A 134 9.07 1.45 11.59
N ILE A 135 9.14 0.77 10.45
CA ILE A 135 9.48 1.39 9.17
C ILE A 135 8.47 2.48 8.80
N LEU A 136 7.18 2.25 8.99
CA LEU A 136 6.14 3.25 8.73
C LEU A 136 6.31 4.48 9.63
N ALA A 137 6.55 4.26 10.93
CA ALA A 137 6.72 5.33 11.91
C ALA A 137 8.00 6.14 11.62
N ASP A 138 9.11 5.47 11.36
CA ASP A 138 10.38 6.10 11.05
C ASP A 138 10.32 6.93 9.77
N TRP A 139 9.71 6.38 8.71
CA TRP A 139 9.54 7.11 7.46
C TRP A 139 8.68 8.37 7.65
N LEU A 140 7.58 8.29 8.40
CA LEU A 140 6.73 9.45 8.71
C LEU A 140 7.48 10.48 9.56
N ALA A 141 8.21 10.03 10.58
CA ALA A 141 8.99 10.92 11.43
C ALA A 141 10.02 11.69 10.62
N ASP A 142 10.74 11.01 9.72
CA ASP A 142 11.71 11.64 8.82
C ASP A 142 11.04 12.68 7.92
N ARG A 143 9.91 12.33 7.28
CA ARG A 143 9.17 13.23 6.39
C ARG A 143 8.60 14.46 7.09
N PHE A 144 8.27 14.36 8.36
CA PHE A 144 7.73 15.47 9.16
C PHE A 144 8.79 16.19 10.00
N GLY A 145 10.08 15.83 9.86
CA GLY A 145 11.18 16.41 10.62
C GLY A 145 11.07 16.15 12.13
N ILE A 146 10.46 15.03 12.52
CA ILE A 146 10.27 14.66 13.92
C ILE A 146 11.53 13.97 14.45
N ASN A 147 12.19 14.58 15.44
CA ASN A 147 13.31 13.96 16.13
C ASN A 147 12.81 12.96 17.19
N GLN A 148 12.68 11.70 16.81
CA GLN A 148 12.23 10.64 17.71
C GLN A 148 13.10 10.47 18.94
N LYS A 149 14.44 10.68 18.83
CA LYS A 149 15.36 10.58 19.99
C LYS A 149 15.12 11.70 20.99
N GLU A 150 14.72 12.85 20.55
CA GLU A 150 14.35 13.97 21.42
C GLU A 150 13.01 13.72 22.10
N LEU A 151 12.03 13.21 21.35
CA LEU A 151 10.72 12.81 21.93
C LEU A 151 10.89 11.75 23.03
N LEU A 152 11.74 10.74 22.82
CA LEU A 152 12.03 9.73 23.84
C LEU A 152 12.68 10.31 25.09
N ARG A 153 13.54 11.32 24.96
CA ARG A 153 14.15 12.01 26.10
C ARG A 153 13.15 12.85 26.87
N THR A 154 12.21 13.49 26.18
CA THR A 154 11.20 14.36 26.80
C THR A 154 10.00 13.58 27.34
N SER A 155 9.68 12.42 26.78
CA SER A 155 8.64 11.52 27.27
C SER A 155 9.02 10.74 28.55
N HIS A 156 10.30 10.78 28.97
CA HIS A 156 10.72 10.35 30.30
C HIS A 156 10.37 11.43 31.34
N ASN A 157 9.12 11.87 31.38
CA ASN A 157 8.54 12.39 32.58
C ASN A 157 8.06 11.18 33.38
N PRO A 158 8.67 10.83 34.52
CA PRO A 158 8.15 9.76 35.35
C PRO A 158 6.82 10.26 35.93
N LEU A 159 5.73 9.96 35.22
CA LEU A 159 4.46 9.85 35.88
C LEU A 159 4.55 8.56 36.67
N ILE A 160 5.02 8.72 37.86
CA ILE A 160 4.69 8.06 39.15
C ILE A 160 5.91 8.18 40.05
#